data_553cdce8632b427e4eba4b22550fd222
#
_entry.id   553cdce8632b427e4eba4b22550fd222
#
_cell.length_a   1.000
_cell.length_b   1.000
_cell.length_c   1.000
_cell.angle_alpha   90.00
_cell.angle_beta   90.00
_cell.angle_gamma   90.00
#
_symmetry.space_group_name_H-M   'P 1'
#
loop_
_entity.id
_entity.type
_entity.pdbx_description
1 polymer ?
#
loop_
_entity_poly.entity_id
_entity_poly.type
_entity_poly.pdbx_seq_one_letter_code
_entity_poly.pdbx_strand_id
1 'polypeptide(L)'
;MTQHALQERTRSAPSGALCATLPDGRTHFQHGPIDLIIGVEGDPDVVSVGLERAWERFSQILPELVIELKALRRSIPNTLEPRSSFHSAVAQRMFAACWGHRAQFVPPMAAVAGSVADEVLETLLGKADFK
;
A
#
# COMPACT_ATOMS: atom_id res chain seq x y z
N MET A 1 1.37 -32.24 -5.01
CA MET A 1 2.70 -31.65 -5.31
C MET A 1 2.61 -30.18 -5.56
N THR A 2 1.84 -29.76 -6.55
CA THR A 2 1.73 -28.34 -6.90
C THR A 2 1.13 -27.52 -5.77
N GLN A 3 0.07 -28.01 -5.14
CA GLN A 3 -0.54 -27.29 -4.02
C GLN A 3 0.41 -27.13 -2.85
N HIS A 4 1.19 -28.16 -2.57
CA HIS A 4 2.15 -28.12 -1.48
C HIS A 4 3.22 -27.06 -1.74
N ALA A 5 3.73 -26.99 -2.97
CA ALA A 5 4.72 -26.00 -3.35
C ALA A 5 4.15 -24.56 -3.26
N LEU A 6 2.87 -24.38 -3.62
CA LEU A 6 2.22 -23.08 -3.50
C LEU A 6 2.05 -22.66 -2.05
N GLN A 7 1.72 -23.60 -1.16
CA GLN A 7 1.60 -23.31 0.26
C GLN A 7 2.93 -22.87 0.87
N GLU A 8 4.03 -23.48 0.44
CA GLU A 8 5.36 -23.12 0.92
C GLU A 8 5.75 -21.69 0.53
N ARG A 9 5.17 -21.17 -0.54
CA ARG A 9 5.45 -19.81 -1.03
C ARG A 9 4.56 -18.75 -0.41
N THR A 10 3.57 -19.18 0.39
CA THR A 10 2.66 -18.25 1.05
C THR A 10 3.18 -17.93 2.45
N ARG A 11 3.22 -16.65 2.77
CA ARG A 11 3.59 -16.22 4.12
C ARG A 11 2.54 -15.25 4.64
N SER A 12 2.47 -15.14 5.96
CA SER A 12 1.54 -14.24 6.62
C SER A 12 2.27 -13.40 7.66
N ALA A 13 1.76 -12.19 7.88
CA ALA A 13 2.24 -11.30 8.93
C ALA A 13 1.29 -11.39 10.13
N PRO A 14 1.76 -11.03 11.36
CA PRO A 14 0.88 -10.98 12.52
C PRO A 14 -0.34 -10.07 12.34
N SER A 15 -0.22 -9.04 11.49
CA SER A 15 -1.32 -8.13 11.18
C SER A 15 -2.44 -8.78 10.37
N GLY A 16 -2.18 -9.93 9.75
CA GLY A 16 -3.12 -10.60 8.86
C GLY A 16 -2.83 -10.45 7.38
N ALA A 17 -1.79 -9.67 7.02
CA ALA A 17 -1.39 -9.54 5.63
C ALA A 17 -0.86 -10.87 5.10
N LEU A 18 -1.10 -11.14 3.82
CA LEU A 18 -0.68 -12.36 3.13
C LEU A 18 0.21 -12.02 1.95
N CYS A 19 1.18 -12.90 1.70
CA CYS A 19 2.09 -12.77 0.57
C CYS A 19 2.23 -14.13 -0.12
N ALA A 20 2.14 -14.12 -1.43
CA ALA A 20 2.31 -15.35 -2.23
C ALA A 20 3.06 -15.03 -3.51
N THR A 21 3.78 -16.03 -4.03
CA THR A 21 4.39 -15.95 -5.35
C THR A 21 3.43 -16.56 -6.37
N LEU A 22 3.11 -15.80 -7.41
CA LEU A 22 2.21 -16.26 -8.46
C LEU A 22 2.95 -17.18 -9.44
N PRO A 23 2.21 -17.98 -10.23
CA PRO A 23 2.84 -18.92 -11.17
C PRO A 23 3.76 -18.24 -12.18
N ASP A 24 3.51 -16.99 -12.55
CA ASP A 24 4.34 -16.24 -13.48
C ASP A 24 5.53 -15.53 -12.81
N GLY A 25 5.73 -15.75 -11.52
CA GLY A 25 6.84 -15.17 -10.76
C GLY A 25 6.55 -13.83 -10.11
N ARG A 26 5.41 -13.23 -10.38
CA ARG A 26 5.05 -11.99 -9.71
C ARG A 26 4.67 -12.25 -8.24
N THR A 27 4.74 -11.22 -7.44
CA THR A 27 4.43 -11.29 -6.02
C THR A 27 3.04 -10.70 -5.74
N HIS A 28 2.24 -11.40 -4.96
CA HIS A 28 0.90 -10.96 -4.58
C HIS A 28 0.87 -10.66 -3.09
N PHE A 29 0.56 -9.42 -2.75
CA PHE A 29 0.29 -9.00 -1.37
C PHE A 29 -1.22 -8.81 -1.23
N GLN A 30 -1.77 -9.30 -0.13
CA GLN A 30 -3.18 -9.11 0.18
C GLN A 30 -3.37 -8.81 1.65
N HIS A 31 -4.24 -7.86 1.97
CA HIS A 31 -4.60 -7.56 3.34
C HIS A 31 -6.02 -6.99 3.37
N GLY A 32 -6.98 -7.82 3.81
CA GLY A 32 -8.40 -7.44 3.78
C GLY A 32 -8.81 -7.09 2.35
N PRO A 33 -9.34 -5.89 2.12
CA PRO A 33 -9.77 -5.47 0.78
C PRO A 33 -8.63 -5.01 -0.12
N ILE A 34 -7.39 -4.99 0.37
CA ILE A 34 -6.25 -4.49 -0.41
C ILE A 34 -5.55 -5.66 -1.10
N ASP A 35 -5.48 -5.59 -2.43
CA ASP A 35 -4.75 -6.54 -3.27
C ASP A 35 -3.71 -5.81 -4.09
N LEU A 36 -2.49 -6.33 -4.11
CA LEU A 36 -1.40 -5.71 -4.84
C LEU A 36 -0.59 -6.79 -5.53
N ILE A 37 -0.36 -6.63 -6.83
CA ILE A 37 0.46 -7.54 -7.62
C ILE A 37 1.69 -6.79 -8.10
N ILE A 38 2.87 -7.33 -7.77
CA ILE A 38 4.15 -6.66 -8.05
C ILE A 38 4.97 -7.52 -9.00
N GLY A 39 5.38 -6.94 -10.12
CA GLY A 39 6.36 -7.52 -11.02
C GLY A 39 7.65 -6.74 -10.91
N VAL A 40 8.77 -7.42 -10.66
CA VAL A 40 10.08 -6.79 -10.51
C VAL A 40 11.10 -7.58 -11.33
N GLU A 41 11.90 -6.85 -12.12
CA GLU A 41 13.00 -7.43 -12.88
C GLU A 41 14.30 -6.81 -12.41
N GLY A 42 15.37 -7.61 -12.41
CA GLY A 42 16.68 -7.14 -12.02
C GLY A 42 17.51 -8.20 -11.35
N ASP A 43 18.58 -7.79 -10.69
CA ASP A 43 19.45 -8.69 -9.95
C ASP A 43 18.64 -9.39 -8.85
N PRO A 44 18.66 -10.75 -8.80
CA PRO A 44 17.82 -11.48 -7.82
C PRO A 44 18.03 -11.08 -6.37
N ASP A 45 19.26 -10.76 -5.98
CA ASP A 45 19.51 -10.38 -4.59
C ASP A 45 18.94 -9.00 -4.27
N VAL A 46 19.08 -8.06 -5.20
CA VAL A 46 18.52 -6.71 -5.03
C VAL A 46 16.99 -6.78 -5.02
N VAL A 47 16.41 -7.56 -5.92
CA VAL A 47 14.95 -7.76 -5.98
C VAL A 47 14.45 -8.35 -4.66
N SER A 48 15.14 -9.37 -4.15
CA SER A 48 14.73 -10.03 -2.90
C SER A 48 14.73 -9.06 -1.71
N VAL A 49 15.77 -8.24 -1.59
CA VAL A 49 15.86 -7.24 -0.51
C VAL A 49 14.74 -6.20 -0.67
N GLY A 50 14.50 -5.73 -1.89
CA GLY A 50 13.44 -4.77 -2.16
C GLY A 50 12.06 -5.31 -1.83
N LEU A 51 11.79 -6.55 -2.23
CA LEU A 51 10.51 -7.20 -1.94
C LEU A 51 10.31 -7.41 -0.44
N GLU A 52 11.38 -7.70 0.30
CA GLU A 52 11.27 -7.85 1.74
C GLU A 52 10.91 -6.53 2.41
N ARG A 53 11.53 -5.42 1.99
CA ARG A 53 11.16 -4.10 2.50
C ARG A 53 9.71 -3.77 2.18
N ALA A 54 9.29 -4.05 0.94
CA ALA A 54 7.92 -3.82 0.51
C ALA A 54 6.92 -4.63 1.33
N TRP A 55 7.25 -5.88 1.63
CA TRP A 55 6.41 -6.75 2.43
C TRP A 55 6.24 -6.21 3.86
N GLU A 56 7.33 -5.82 4.50
CA GLU A 56 7.27 -5.26 5.85
C GLU A 56 6.41 -4.00 5.88
N ARG A 57 6.57 -3.12 4.89
CA ARG A 57 5.77 -1.90 4.81
C ARG A 57 4.30 -2.21 4.57
N PHE A 58 4.01 -3.09 3.60
CA PHE A 58 2.65 -3.46 3.25
C PHE A 58 1.88 -4.01 4.45
N SER A 59 2.53 -4.82 5.28
CA SER A 59 1.88 -5.43 6.43
C SER A 59 1.40 -4.41 7.47
N GLN A 60 1.88 -3.19 7.41
CA GLN A 60 1.56 -2.12 8.34
C GLN A 60 0.51 -1.14 7.79
N ILE A 61 0.31 -1.12 6.46
CA ILE A 61 -0.52 -0.09 5.82
C ILE A 61 -1.97 -0.16 6.26
N LEU A 62 -2.61 -1.32 6.15
CA LEU A 62 -4.03 -1.42 6.51
C LEU A 62 -4.30 -1.05 7.98
N PRO A 63 -3.53 -1.56 8.96
CA PRO A 63 -3.72 -1.13 10.34
C PRO A 63 -3.62 0.38 10.53
N GLU A 64 -2.69 1.04 9.84
CA GLU A 64 -2.55 2.49 9.91
C GLU A 64 -3.77 3.20 9.33
N LEU A 65 -4.27 2.71 8.19
CA LEU A 65 -5.44 3.30 7.55
C LEU A 65 -6.72 3.12 8.39
N VAL A 66 -6.84 1.99 9.06
CA VAL A 66 -8.01 1.72 9.89
C VAL A 66 -8.12 2.74 11.03
N ILE A 67 -7.01 3.16 11.60
CA ILE A 67 -7.00 4.16 12.66
C ILE A 67 -7.64 5.47 12.20
N GLU A 68 -7.45 5.86 10.93
CA GLU A 68 -7.94 7.10 10.37
C GLU A 68 -9.12 6.92 9.42
N LEU A 69 -9.71 5.72 9.40
CA LEU A 69 -10.70 5.34 8.39
C LEU A 69 -11.90 6.27 8.33
N LYS A 70 -12.41 6.68 9.48
CA LYS A 70 -13.57 7.56 9.54
C LYS A 70 -13.30 8.89 8.83
N ALA A 71 -12.14 9.47 9.08
CA ALA A 71 -11.76 10.72 8.44
C ALA A 71 -11.46 10.52 6.94
N LEU A 72 -10.89 9.37 6.56
CA LEU A 72 -10.61 9.07 5.16
C LEU A 72 -11.87 8.92 4.31
N ARG A 73 -12.99 8.59 4.94
CA ARG A 73 -14.28 8.43 4.25
C ARG A 73 -15.07 9.73 4.14
N ARG A 74 -14.61 10.80 4.75
CA ARG A 74 -15.27 12.10 4.67
C ARG A 74 -14.81 12.86 3.45
N SER A 75 -15.74 13.57 2.81
CA SER A 75 -15.38 14.47 1.72
C SER A 75 -14.42 15.56 2.23
N ILE A 76 -13.43 15.88 1.40
CA ILE A 76 -12.48 16.96 1.72
C ILE A 76 -13.22 18.28 1.66
N PRO A 77 -13.12 19.14 2.71
CA PRO A 77 -13.73 20.45 2.68
C PRO A 77 -13.18 21.30 1.52
N ASN A 78 -14.07 22.01 0.84
CA ASN A 78 -13.67 22.88 -0.27
C ASN A 78 -13.15 24.20 0.29
N THR A 79 -11.91 24.19 0.77
CA THR A 79 -11.23 25.34 1.34
C THR A 79 -10.00 25.68 0.52
N LEU A 80 -9.40 26.84 0.79
CA LEU A 80 -8.20 27.27 0.08
C LEU A 80 -6.91 26.74 0.71
N GLU A 81 -6.99 26.20 1.92
CA GLU A 81 -5.80 25.72 2.63
C GLU A 81 -5.66 24.21 2.53
N PRO A 82 -4.59 23.70 1.90
CA PRO A 82 -4.39 22.26 1.75
C PRO A 82 -3.81 21.64 3.03
N ARG A 83 -4.53 21.71 4.13
CA ARG A 83 -4.09 21.15 5.40
C ARG A 83 -4.60 19.75 5.56
N SER A 84 -3.67 18.83 5.74
CA SER A 84 -3.99 17.45 6.08
C SER A 84 -3.76 17.23 7.56
N SER A 85 -4.75 16.64 8.23
CA SER A 85 -4.62 16.20 9.62
C SER A 85 -4.25 14.72 9.72
N PHE A 86 -3.98 14.07 8.59
CA PHE A 86 -3.65 12.65 8.57
C PHE A 86 -2.22 12.40 9.01
N HIS A 87 -2.01 11.29 9.72
CA HIS A 87 -0.72 10.93 10.28
C HIS A 87 0.04 9.91 9.44
N SER A 88 -0.65 8.90 8.88
CA SER A 88 0.02 7.90 8.09
C SER A 88 0.43 8.44 6.73
N ALA A 89 1.56 7.93 6.21
CA ALA A 89 2.06 8.38 4.91
C ALA A 89 1.06 8.10 3.79
N VAL A 90 0.40 6.93 3.82
CA VAL A 90 -0.58 6.57 2.78
C VAL A 90 -1.79 7.50 2.87
N ALA A 91 -2.28 7.79 4.08
CA ALA A 91 -3.41 8.71 4.24
C ALA A 91 -3.07 10.11 3.71
N GLN A 92 -1.84 10.57 3.94
CA GLN A 92 -1.40 11.87 3.42
C GLN A 92 -1.35 11.87 1.89
N ARG A 93 -0.90 10.78 1.26
CA ARG A 93 -0.93 10.64 -0.20
C ARG A 93 -2.35 10.66 -0.73
N MET A 94 -3.26 9.98 -0.04
CA MET A 94 -4.68 9.94 -0.43
C MET A 94 -5.30 11.32 -0.38
N PHE A 95 -5.04 12.07 0.68
CA PHE A 95 -5.50 13.44 0.81
C PHE A 95 -4.96 14.31 -0.34
N ALA A 96 -3.65 14.27 -0.57
CA ALA A 96 -3.00 15.08 -1.61
C ALA A 96 -3.56 14.75 -3.00
N ALA A 97 -3.79 13.47 -3.30
CA ALA A 97 -4.30 13.05 -4.60
C ALA A 97 -5.73 13.57 -4.85
N CYS A 98 -6.53 13.71 -3.80
CA CYS A 98 -7.92 14.13 -3.93
C CYS A 98 -8.11 15.63 -3.75
N TRP A 99 -7.10 16.34 -3.25
CA TRP A 99 -7.21 17.77 -2.94
C TRP A 99 -7.70 18.61 -4.12
N GLY A 100 -7.17 18.37 -5.32
CA GLY A 100 -7.55 19.10 -6.51
C GLY A 100 -9.01 18.87 -6.94
N HIS A 101 -9.66 17.84 -6.42
CA HIS A 101 -11.03 17.46 -6.75
C HIS A 101 -12.02 17.76 -5.61
N ARG A 102 -11.61 18.53 -4.60
CA ARG A 102 -12.44 18.75 -3.41
C ARG A 102 -13.78 19.41 -3.70
N ALA A 103 -13.87 20.16 -4.78
CA ALA A 103 -15.11 20.80 -5.18
C ALA A 103 -16.19 19.79 -5.59
N GLN A 104 -15.80 18.55 -5.93
CA GLN A 104 -16.72 17.46 -6.25
C GLN A 104 -17.08 16.62 -5.03
N PHE A 105 -16.72 17.05 -3.82
CA PHE A 105 -17.00 16.35 -2.57
C PHE A 105 -16.38 14.96 -2.52
N VAL A 106 -15.13 14.84 -2.97
CA VAL A 106 -14.40 13.57 -3.03
C VAL A 106 -13.73 13.30 -1.67
N PRO A 107 -13.93 12.10 -1.09
CA PRO A 107 -13.19 11.70 0.10
C PRO A 107 -11.78 11.19 -0.26
N PRO A 108 -10.81 11.29 0.65
CA PRO A 108 -9.46 10.73 0.40
C PRO A 108 -9.49 9.25 0.04
N MET A 109 -10.47 8.49 0.54
CA MET A 109 -10.60 7.05 0.26
C MET A 109 -10.67 6.75 -1.25
N ALA A 110 -11.12 7.69 -2.07
CA ALA A 110 -11.19 7.52 -3.52
C ALA A 110 -9.81 7.25 -4.14
N ALA A 111 -8.72 7.64 -3.47
CA ALA A 111 -7.36 7.47 -3.97
C ALA A 111 -6.60 6.33 -3.29
N VAL A 112 -7.28 5.42 -2.57
CA VAL A 112 -6.60 4.42 -1.76
C VAL A 112 -5.72 3.49 -2.59
N ALA A 113 -6.23 3.00 -3.73
CA ALA A 113 -5.48 2.03 -4.54
C ALA A 113 -4.15 2.59 -5.04
N GLY A 114 -4.18 3.77 -5.65
CA GLY A 114 -2.97 4.40 -6.15
C GLY A 114 -2.00 4.79 -5.05
N SER A 115 -2.52 5.27 -3.93
CA SER A 115 -1.67 5.70 -2.81
C SER A 115 -0.96 4.54 -2.14
N VAL A 116 -1.63 3.39 -1.98
CA VAL A 116 -1.00 2.17 -1.47
C VAL A 116 0.08 1.69 -2.44
N ALA A 117 -0.24 1.65 -3.73
CA ALA A 117 0.72 1.21 -4.74
C ALA A 117 1.96 2.10 -4.75
N ASP A 118 1.80 3.41 -4.69
CA ASP A 118 2.91 4.35 -4.67
C ASP A 118 3.80 4.17 -3.43
N GLU A 119 3.18 4.00 -2.27
CA GLU A 119 3.93 3.80 -1.03
C GLU A 119 4.75 2.51 -1.08
N VAL A 120 4.16 1.42 -1.53
CA VAL A 120 4.84 0.13 -1.62
C VAL A 120 5.97 0.20 -2.66
N LEU A 121 5.72 0.85 -3.80
CA LEU A 121 6.72 1.00 -4.85
C LEU A 121 7.94 1.78 -4.35
N GLU A 122 7.73 2.91 -3.67
CA GLU A 122 8.83 3.68 -3.13
C GLU A 122 9.63 2.91 -2.09
N THR A 123 8.94 2.14 -1.25
CA THR A 123 9.60 1.31 -0.25
C THR A 123 10.42 0.22 -0.90
N LEU A 124 9.88 -0.43 -1.94
CA LEU A 124 10.60 -1.45 -2.70
C LEU A 124 11.88 -0.88 -3.31
N LEU A 125 11.82 0.33 -3.83
CA LEU A 125 12.97 1.00 -4.42
C LEU A 125 13.91 1.61 -3.38
N GLY A 126 13.52 1.63 -2.12
CA GLY A 126 14.33 2.19 -1.04
C GLY A 126 14.20 3.69 -0.85
N LYS A 127 13.27 4.34 -1.56
CA LYS A 127 13.12 5.79 -1.49
C LYS A 127 12.38 6.28 -0.25
N ALA A 128 11.45 5.46 0.24
CA ALA A 128 10.67 5.84 1.41
C ALA A 128 11.48 5.92 2.69
N ASP A 129 12.63 5.28 2.72
CA ASP A 129 13.50 5.23 3.89
C ASP A 129 14.20 6.55 4.18
N PHE A 130 14.11 7.51 3.28
CA PHE A 130 14.79 8.79 3.41
C PHE A 130 13.93 9.90 4.00
N LYS A 131 12.85 9.55 4.61
CA LYS A 131 11.94 10.52 5.23
C LYS A 131 12.26 10.80 6.68
#